data_eb8165b4cf75d29e73817deae1e511e2
#
_entry.id   eb8165b4cf75d29e73817deae1e511e2
#
_cell.length_a   1.000
_cell.length_b   1.000
_cell.length_c   1.000
_cell.angle_alpha   90.00
_cell.angle_beta   90.00
_cell.angle_gamma   90.00
#
_symmetry.space_group_name_H-M   'P 1'
#
loop_
_entity.id
_entity.type
_entity.pdbx_description
1 polymer ?
#
loop_
_entity_poly.entity_id
_entity_poly.type
_entity_poly.pdbx_seq_one_letter_code
_entity_poly.pdbx_strand_id
1 'polypeptide(L)'
;MTSDDQTSARFATNPFTLADVLAILRERGWLTTDPTAEIGAWCGHAAAIIGPQAADRAVLAELLALVFRYDAKEILAKVETHEVLARYAARDVLRQLALLLLDGGPLDSERFKEIITTLKEKLELPGRELLHPLRTALAGRPGDGSLDRVILLLDEAAPLPFAVPVKSARARILEFCLALT
;
A
#
# COMPACT_ATOMS: atom_id res chain seq x y z
N MET A 1 41.99 22.30 -18.28
CA MET A 1 41.83 21.79 -16.91
C MET A 1 40.41 21.37 -16.73
N THR A 2 40.20 20.11 -16.90
CA THR A 2 38.92 19.44 -16.88
C THR A 2 38.58 19.07 -15.45
N SER A 3 37.53 19.68 -14.92
CA SER A 3 36.92 19.21 -13.68
C SER A 3 35.83 18.22 -14.06
N ASP A 4 36.13 16.96 -13.88
CA ASP A 4 35.17 15.87 -13.96
C ASP A 4 34.18 16.01 -12.79
N ASP A 5 33.03 16.57 -13.10
CA ASP A 5 31.88 16.56 -12.22
C ASP A 5 31.21 15.18 -12.34
N GLN A 6 31.76 14.21 -11.61
CA GLN A 6 31.14 12.92 -11.43
C GLN A 6 30.00 13.08 -10.42
N THR A 7 28.85 13.48 -10.92
CA THR A 7 27.59 13.32 -10.21
C THR A 7 27.28 11.82 -10.18
N SER A 8 27.91 11.11 -9.25
CA SER A 8 27.50 9.77 -8.87
C SER A 8 26.07 9.85 -8.36
N ALA A 9 25.12 9.51 -9.21
CA ALA A 9 23.79 9.16 -8.79
C ALA A 9 23.93 8.02 -7.75
N ARG A 10 23.88 8.36 -6.49
CA ARG A 10 23.78 7.36 -5.42
C ARG A 10 22.45 6.66 -5.60
N PHE A 11 22.48 5.53 -6.30
CA PHE A 11 21.41 4.55 -6.18
C PHE A 11 21.31 4.22 -4.70
N ALA A 12 20.19 4.63 -4.09
CA ALA A 12 19.93 4.31 -2.69
C ALA A 12 19.95 2.79 -2.57
N THR A 13 21.00 2.24 -1.99
CA THR A 13 21.10 0.81 -1.70
C THR A 13 20.01 0.52 -0.69
N ASN A 14 19.13 -0.44 -1.00
CA ASN A 14 18.12 -0.89 -0.05
C ASN A 14 18.83 -1.53 1.15
N PRO A 15 18.80 -0.91 2.36
CA PRO A 15 19.52 -1.44 3.52
C PRO A 15 18.78 -2.60 4.19
N PHE A 16 17.52 -2.87 3.78
CA PHE A 16 16.67 -3.85 4.45
C PHE A 16 16.59 -5.16 3.68
N THR A 17 16.56 -6.25 4.46
CA THR A 17 16.49 -7.62 3.96
C THR A 17 15.22 -8.31 4.42
N LEU A 18 14.97 -9.51 3.91
CA LEU A 18 13.94 -10.43 4.38
C LEU A 18 14.02 -10.61 5.91
N ALA A 19 15.22 -10.72 6.46
CA ALA A 19 15.42 -10.92 7.90
C ALA A 19 14.93 -9.74 8.72
N ASP A 20 15.10 -8.50 8.23
CA ASP A 20 14.60 -7.30 8.89
C ASP A 20 13.07 -7.28 8.94
N VAL A 21 12.42 -7.59 7.82
CA VAL A 21 10.95 -7.69 7.74
C VAL A 21 10.45 -8.76 8.70
N LEU A 22 11.04 -9.95 8.67
CA LEU A 22 10.67 -11.06 9.53
C LEU A 22 10.80 -10.71 11.02
N ALA A 23 11.88 -10.03 11.40
CA ALA A 23 12.09 -9.58 12.77
C ALA A 23 11.00 -8.59 13.22
N ILE A 24 10.62 -7.65 12.37
CA ILE A 24 9.54 -6.69 12.66
C ILE A 24 8.20 -7.41 12.83
N LEU A 25 7.88 -8.38 11.96
CA LEU A 25 6.65 -9.15 12.06
C LEU A 25 6.55 -9.88 13.40
N ARG A 26 7.64 -10.48 13.87
CA ARG A 26 7.71 -11.16 15.15
C ARG A 26 7.58 -10.19 16.34
N GLU A 27 8.29 -9.08 16.31
CA GLU A 27 8.23 -8.04 17.34
C GLU A 27 6.83 -7.46 17.51
N ARG A 28 6.11 -7.30 16.41
CA ARG A 28 4.75 -6.75 16.41
C ARG A 28 3.66 -7.80 16.66
N GLY A 29 4.02 -9.07 16.76
CA GLY A 29 3.06 -10.16 16.98
C GLY A 29 2.24 -10.52 15.75
N TRP A 30 2.66 -10.10 14.56
CA TRP A 30 2.00 -10.45 13.30
C TRP A 30 2.39 -11.82 12.78
N LEU A 31 3.52 -12.32 13.22
CA LEU A 31 3.99 -13.68 12.99
C LEU A 31 4.43 -14.29 14.32
N THR A 32 3.77 -15.37 14.75
CA THR A 32 4.03 -16.06 16.01
C THR A 32 4.56 -17.48 15.84
N THR A 33 4.54 -17.97 14.61
CA THR A 33 5.04 -19.30 14.25
C THR A 33 6.27 -19.21 13.36
N ASP A 34 6.90 -20.34 13.09
CA ASP A 34 7.96 -20.40 12.08
C ASP A 34 7.41 -20.02 10.70
N PRO A 35 8.13 -19.23 9.90
CA PRO A 35 7.64 -18.79 8.59
C PRO A 35 7.57 -19.96 7.63
N THR A 36 6.46 -20.05 6.90
CA THR A 36 6.35 -20.94 5.74
C THR A 36 7.20 -20.43 4.59
N ALA A 37 7.40 -21.23 3.55
CA ALA A 37 8.12 -20.79 2.35
C ALA A 37 7.45 -19.57 1.70
N GLU A 38 6.12 -19.55 1.68
CA GLU A 38 5.30 -18.47 1.12
C GLU A 38 5.43 -17.18 1.95
N ILE A 39 5.44 -17.28 3.28
CA ILE A 39 5.68 -16.12 4.16
C ILE A 39 7.10 -15.61 3.96
N GLY A 40 8.09 -16.47 3.84
CA GLY A 40 9.47 -16.08 3.52
C GLY A 40 9.57 -15.33 2.20
N ALA A 41 8.93 -15.84 1.16
CA ALA A 41 8.88 -15.19 -0.15
C ALA A 41 8.20 -13.81 -0.08
N TRP A 42 7.10 -13.69 0.65
CA TRP A 42 6.42 -12.42 0.88
C TRP A 42 7.31 -11.42 1.62
N CYS A 43 8.00 -11.86 2.67
CA CYS A 43 8.93 -11.00 3.41
C CYS A 43 10.07 -10.48 2.51
N GLY A 44 10.60 -11.33 1.63
CA GLY A 44 11.59 -10.92 0.64
C GLY A 44 11.06 -9.89 -0.34
N HIS A 45 9.84 -10.09 -0.84
CA HIS A 45 9.16 -9.14 -1.73
C HIS A 45 8.87 -7.81 -1.00
N ALA A 46 8.37 -7.87 0.23
CA ALA A 46 8.15 -6.67 1.04
C ALA A 46 9.44 -5.87 1.26
N ALA A 47 10.53 -6.53 1.63
CA ALA A 47 11.83 -5.88 1.77
C ALA A 47 12.28 -5.21 0.46
N ALA A 48 12.06 -5.86 -0.68
CA ALA A 48 12.46 -5.34 -2.00
C ALA A 48 11.67 -4.10 -2.40
N ILE A 49 10.35 -4.04 -2.15
CA ILE A 49 9.52 -2.95 -2.66
C ILE A 49 9.26 -1.81 -1.67
N ILE A 50 9.19 -2.08 -0.37
CA ILE A 50 9.01 -1.02 0.64
C ILE A 50 10.31 -0.65 1.37
N GLY A 51 11.30 -1.52 1.39
CA GLY A 51 12.60 -1.21 2.00
C GLY A 51 13.23 0.07 1.45
N PRO A 52 13.31 0.27 0.12
CA PRO A 52 13.84 1.52 -0.46
C PRO A 52 13.05 2.78 -0.10
N GLN A 53 11.80 2.63 0.32
CA GLN A 53 10.93 3.74 0.73
C GLN A 53 11.11 4.14 2.20
N ALA A 54 11.78 3.32 2.98
CA ALA A 54 11.98 3.53 4.41
C ALA A 54 13.35 4.16 4.69
N ALA A 55 13.36 5.31 5.34
CA ALA A 55 14.60 5.98 5.75
C ALA A 55 15.32 5.23 6.87
N ASP A 56 14.55 4.55 7.73
CA ASP A 56 15.06 3.76 8.85
C ASP A 56 14.11 2.60 9.17
N ARG A 57 14.48 1.80 10.18
CA ARG A 57 13.69 0.64 10.62
C ARG A 57 12.32 1.02 11.17
N ALA A 58 12.20 2.16 11.84
CA ALA A 58 10.92 2.63 12.37
C ALA A 58 9.92 2.94 11.23
N VAL A 59 10.39 3.61 10.18
CA VAL A 59 9.57 3.87 8.99
C VAL A 59 9.19 2.57 8.28
N LEU A 60 10.10 1.62 8.16
CA LEU A 60 9.78 0.29 7.61
C LEU A 60 8.68 -0.40 8.42
N ALA A 61 8.77 -0.37 9.75
CA ALA A 61 7.75 -0.93 10.63
C ALA A 61 6.39 -0.23 10.49
N GLU A 62 6.37 1.09 10.30
CA GLU A 62 5.14 1.85 10.03
C GLU A 62 4.50 1.47 8.71
N LEU A 63 5.28 1.31 7.64
CA LEU A 63 4.78 0.87 6.33
C LEU A 63 4.21 -0.56 6.41
N LEU A 64 4.91 -1.47 7.10
CA LEU A 64 4.41 -2.81 7.35
C LEU A 64 3.12 -2.81 8.18
N ALA A 65 3.00 -1.92 9.16
CA ALA A 65 1.79 -1.78 9.96
C ALA A 65 0.55 -1.46 9.10
N LEU A 66 0.70 -0.74 8.01
CA LEU A 66 -0.40 -0.45 7.08
C LEU A 66 -0.90 -1.72 6.34
N VAL A 67 -0.06 -2.73 6.20
CA VAL A 67 -0.45 -4.04 5.66
C VAL A 67 -1.31 -4.82 6.67
N PHE A 68 -0.90 -4.84 7.94
CA PHE A 68 -1.51 -5.68 8.99
C PHE A 68 -2.64 -5.01 9.77
N ARG A 69 -2.72 -3.69 9.73
CA ARG A 69 -3.71 -2.92 10.51
C ARG A 69 -4.57 -2.11 9.56
N TYR A 70 -5.83 -2.49 9.47
CA TYR A 70 -6.80 -1.76 8.66
C TYR A 70 -8.17 -1.78 9.33
N ASP A 71 -8.71 -0.60 9.59
CA ASP A 71 -10.07 -0.38 10.07
C ASP A 71 -10.65 0.85 9.37
N ALA A 72 -11.66 0.63 8.53
CA ALA A 72 -12.29 1.70 7.75
C ALA A 72 -12.92 2.79 8.64
N LYS A 73 -13.48 2.42 9.78
CA LYS A 73 -14.09 3.38 10.71
C LYS A 73 -13.04 4.28 11.35
N GLU A 74 -11.89 3.72 11.76
CA GLU A 74 -10.77 4.50 12.27
C GLU A 74 -10.21 5.44 11.20
N ILE A 75 -10.09 4.96 9.96
CA ILE A 75 -9.62 5.78 8.83
C ILE A 75 -10.59 6.93 8.58
N LEU A 76 -11.89 6.67 8.57
CA LEU A 76 -12.92 7.69 8.36
C LEU A 76 -13.02 8.71 9.50
N ALA A 77 -12.57 8.38 10.70
CA ALA A 77 -12.52 9.30 11.83
C ALA A 77 -11.40 10.35 11.73
N LYS A 78 -10.43 10.15 10.84
CA LYS A 78 -9.30 11.07 10.69
C LYS A 78 -9.66 12.33 9.92
N VAL A 79 -9.13 13.48 10.37
CA VAL A 79 -9.35 14.78 9.70
C VAL A 79 -8.84 14.76 8.26
N GLU A 80 -7.66 14.20 8.02
CA GLU A 80 -7.10 14.10 6.67
C GLU A 80 -7.97 13.29 5.70
N THR A 81 -8.69 12.29 6.20
CA THR A 81 -9.64 11.53 5.40
C THR A 81 -10.84 12.39 5.00
N HIS A 82 -11.35 13.18 5.92
CA HIS A 82 -12.44 14.14 5.63
C HIS A 82 -12.03 15.17 4.58
N GLU A 83 -10.82 15.68 4.65
CA GLU A 83 -10.27 16.61 3.66
C GLU A 83 -10.22 15.98 2.26
N VAL A 84 -9.80 14.71 2.16
CA VAL A 84 -9.78 13.98 0.89
C VAL A 84 -11.20 13.75 0.37
N LEU A 85 -12.11 13.29 1.21
CA LEU A 85 -13.49 12.98 0.82
C LEU A 85 -14.34 14.21 0.49
N ALA A 86 -13.96 15.39 0.96
CA ALA A 86 -14.59 16.66 0.62
C ALA A 86 -14.29 17.13 -0.80
N ARG A 87 -13.27 16.59 -1.44
CA ARG A 87 -12.92 16.95 -2.83
C ARG A 87 -13.99 16.47 -3.79
N TYR A 88 -14.20 17.27 -4.84
CA TYR A 88 -15.30 17.10 -5.81
C TYR A 88 -15.46 15.68 -6.36
N ALA A 89 -14.39 15.03 -6.77
CA ALA A 89 -14.44 13.75 -7.46
C ALA A 89 -14.08 12.54 -6.56
N ALA A 90 -13.78 12.73 -5.28
CA ALA A 90 -13.27 11.67 -4.41
C ALA A 90 -14.20 10.44 -4.35
N ARG A 91 -15.50 10.66 -4.22
CA ARG A 91 -16.49 9.58 -4.15
C ARG A 91 -16.65 8.84 -5.48
N ASP A 92 -16.49 9.53 -6.60
CA ASP A 92 -16.51 8.91 -7.92
C ASP A 92 -15.27 8.04 -8.15
N VAL A 93 -14.10 8.50 -7.70
CA VAL A 93 -12.88 7.70 -7.71
C VAL A 93 -13.09 6.40 -6.92
N LEU A 94 -13.61 6.49 -5.70
CA LEU A 94 -13.84 5.31 -4.85
C LEU A 94 -14.85 4.35 -5.45
N ARG A 95 -15.92 4.85 -6.04
CA ARG A 95 -16.94 4.02 -6.71
C ARG A 95 -16.36 3.28 -7.90
N GLN A 96 -15.62 3.96 -8.77
CA GLN A 96 -14.99 3.35 -9.93
C GLN A 96 -13.89 2.37 -9.52
N LEU A 97 -13.09 2.72 -8.53
CA LEU A 97 -12.08 1.83 -7.96
C LEU A 97 -12.73 0.54 -7.43
N ALA A 98 -13.82 0.64 -6.68
CA ALA A 98 -14.54 -0.51 -6.17
C ALA A 98 -15.00 -1.44 -7.31
N LEU A 99 -15.59 -0.90 -8.35
CA LEU A 99 -16.02 -1.68 -9.51
C LEU A 99 -14.86 -2.42 -10.18
N LEU A 100 -13.72 -1.74 -10.36
CA LEU A 100 -12.52 -2.33 -10.97
C LEU A 100 -11.90 -3.42 -10.09
N LEU A 101 -11.86 -3.23 -8.77
CA LEU A 101 -11.32 -4.23 -7.84
C LEU A 101 -12.24 -5.43 -7.64
N LEU A 102 -13.55 -5.25 -7.77
CA LEU A 102 -14.52 -6.35 -7.69
C LEU A 102 -14.48 -7.25 -8.92
N ASP A 103 -14.10 -6.72 -10.05
CA ASP A 103 -13.95 -7.43 -11.29
C ASP A 103 -12.49 -7.85 -11.49
N GLY A 104 -12.24 -9.13 -11.66
CA GLY A 104 -10.92 -9.66 -11.97
C GLY A 104 -10.15 -10.24 -10.77
N GLY A 105 -8.86 -10.52 -11.01
CA GLY A 105 -7.97 -11.24 -10.10
C GLY A 105 -7.26 -10.36 -9.06
N PRO A 106 -6.25 -10.93 -8.38
CA PRO A 106 -5.44 -10.20 -7.40
C PRO A 106 -4.77 -8.95 -7.98
N LEU A 107 -4.57 -7.96 -7.13
CA LEU A 107 -3.94 -6.71 -7.48
C LEU A 107 -2.42 -6.86 -7.48
N ASP A 108 -1.83 -6.94 -8.65
CA ASP A 108 -0.40 -6.89 -8.88
C ASP A 108 0.02 -5.54 -9.50
N SER A 109 1.31 -5.40 -9.78
CA SER A 109 1.87 -4.15 -10.33
C SER A 109 1.27 -3.79 -11.70
N GLU A 110 1.05 -4.76 -12.57
CA GLU A 110 0.48 -4.53 -13.90
C GLU A 110 -0.99 -4.11 -13.79
N ARG A 111 -1.76 -4.85 -13.03
CA ARG A 111 -3.17 -4.53 -12.79
C ARG A 111 -3.35 -3.19 -12.09
N PHE A 112 -2.49 -2.85 -11.15
CA PHE A 112 -2.49 -1.53 -10.52
C PHE A 112 -2.32 -0.41 -11.54
N LYS A 113 -1.36 -0.56 -12.47
CA LYS A 113 -1.15 0.40 -13.56
C LYS A 113 -2.37 0.50 -14.49
N GLU A 114 -2.97 -0.63 -14.84
CA GLU A 114 -4.19 -0.69 -15.67
C GLU A 114 -5.35 0.04 -14.99
N ILE A 115 -5.55 -0.19 -13.69
CA ILE A 115 -6.58 0.49 -12.91
C ILE A 115 -6.35 2.00 -12.89
N ILE A 116 -5.13 2.45 -12.62
CA ILE A 116 -4.78 3.87 -12.62
C ILE A 116 -5.03 4.49 -14.01
N THR A 117 -4.62 3.83 -15.07
CA THR A 117 -4.84 4.29 -16.44
C THR A 117 -6.33 4.40 -16.76
N THR A 118 -7.10 3.38 -16.42
CA THR A 118 -8.56 3.35 -16.62
C THR A 118 -9.25 4.49 -15.85
N LEU A 119 -8.87 4.72 -14.61
CA LEU A 119 -9.43 5.80 -13.79
C LEU A 119 -9.07 7.18 -14.36
N LYS A 120 -7.83 7.37 -14.83
CA LYS A 120 -7.40 8.63 -15.47
C LYS A 120 -8.21 8.93 -16.73
N GLU A 121 -8.37 7.95 -17.59
CA GLU A 121 -9.12 8.09 -18.86
C GLU A 121 -10.61 8.34 -18.60
N LYS A 122 -11.18 7.65 -17.61
CA LYS A 122 -12.62 7.70 -17.33
C LYS A 122 -13.03 8.97 -16.57
N LEU A 123 -12.19 9.44 -15.65
CA LEU A 123 -12.53 10.56 -14.76
C LEU A 123 -11.82 11.87 -15.15
N GLU A 124 -10.81 11.82 -16.01
CA GLU A 124 -10.05 12.98 -16.47
C GLU A 124 -9.50 13.87 -15.33
N LEU A 125 -9.02 13.21 -14.26
CA LEU A 125 -8.52 13.88 -13.06
C LEU A 125 -6.99 13.97 -13.04
N PRO A 126 -6.42 15.04 -12.41
CA PRO A 126 -5.02 15.09 -12.08
C PRO A 126 -4.62 13.92 -11.17
N GLY A 127 -3.38 13.46 -11.26
CA GLY A 127 -2.90 12.31 -10.51
C GLY A 127 -3.16 12.37 -9.00
N ARG A 128 -2.97 13.54 -8.39
CA ARG A 128 -3.22 13.76 -6.96
C ARG A 128 -4.69 13.56 -6.57
N GLU A 129 -5.61 14.09 -7.35
CA GLU A 129 -7.06 13.95 -7.12
C GLU A 129 -7.54 12.50 -7.24
N LEU A 130 -6.83 11.71 -8.03
CA LEU A 130 -7.07 10.29 -8.20
C LEU A 130 -6.44 9.44 -7.10
N LEU A 131 -5.16 9.68 -6.82
CA LEU A 131 -4.36 8.81 -5.95
C LEU A 131 -4.64 9.01 -4.46
N HIS A 132 -5.00 10.22 -4.02
CA HIS A 132 -5.29 10.46 -2.61
C HIS A 132 -6.51 9.67 -2.11
N PRO A 133 -7.67 9.67 -2.78
CA PRO A 133 -8.79 8.81 -2.39
C PRO A 133 -8.46 7.31 -2.43
N LEU A 134 -7.75 6.88 -3.47
CA LEU A 134 -7.33 5.49 -3.63
C LEU A 134 -6.43 5.03 -2.48
N ARG A 135 -5.38 5.79 -2.18
CA ARG A 135 -4.46 5.49 -1.08
C ARG A 135 -5.16 5.51 0.28
N THR A 136 -6.04 6.48 0.50
CA THR A 136 -6.82 6.57 1.74
C THR A 136 -7.68 5.33 1.95
N ALA A 137 -8.37 4.87 0.93
CA ALA A 137 -9.24 3.69 1.02
C ALA A 137 -8.48 2.37 1.15
N LEU A 138 -7.31 2.24 0.51
CA LEU A 138 -6.56 0.98 0.48
C LEU A 138 -5.41 0.92 1.50
N ALA A 139 -4.81 2.05 1.84
CA ALA A 139 -3.68 2.12 2.77
C ALA A 139 -3.92 2.99 4.01
N GLY A 140 -5.08 3.62 4.13
CA GLY A 140 -5.50 4.32 5.33
C GLY A 140 -5.09 5.79 5.45
N ARG A 141 -4.39 6.34 4.46
CA ARG A 141 -4.01 7.77 4.40
C ARG A 141 -3.67 8.20 2.98
N PRO A 142 -3.76 9.49 2.65
CA PRO A 142 -3.47 9.98 1.29
C PRO A 142 -2.00 9.82 0.89
N GLY A 143 -1.04 10.13 1.75
CA GLY A 143 0.40 9.89 1.61
C GLY A 143 1.01 10.18 0.24
N ASP A 144 2.01 9.38 -0.10
CA ASP A 144 2.79 9.46 -1.33
C ASP A 144 2.93 8.08 -2.01
N GLY A 145 3.82 7.98 -2.99
CA GLY A 145 4.06 6.73 -3.73
C GLY A 145 4.55 5.54 -2.90
N SER A 146 5.02 5.76 -1.67
CA SER A 146 5.36 4.65 -0.75
C SER A 146 4.14 3.82 -0.41
N LEU A 147 2.96 4.43 -0.35
CA LEU A 147 1.69 3.74 -0.09
C LEU A 147 1.24 2.87 -1.27
N ASP A 148 1.57 3.25 -2.49
CA ASP A 148 1.32 2.41 -3.66
C ASP A 148 2.08 1.08 -3.56
N ARG A 149 3.28 1.12 -3.01
CA ARG A 149 4.09 -0.08 -2.72
C ARG A 149 3.45 -0.95 -1.63
N VAL A 150 2.92 -0.35 -0.58
CA VAL A 150 2.16 -1.06 0.46
C VAL A 150 0.94 -1.76 -0.15
N ILE A 151 0.19 -1.07 -0.99
CA ILE A 151 -1.01 -1.62 -1.65
C ILE A 151 -0.67 -2.88 -2.48
N LEU A 152 0.47 -2.90 -3.13
CA LEU A 152 0.93 -4.06 -3.93
C LEU A 152 1.26 -5.30 -3.09
N LEU A 153 1.39 -5.18 -1.78
CA LEU A 153 1.65 -6.30 -0.86
C LEU A 153 0.39 -6.96 -0.31
N LEU A 154 -0.78 -6.34 -0.45
CA LEU A 154 -2.00 -6.76 0.24
C LEU A 154 -2.53 -8.10 -0.25
N ASP A 155 -2.70 -8.26 -1.54
CA ASP A 155 -3.34 -9.45 -2.11
C ASP A 155 -2.47 -10.69 -2.03
N GLU A 156 -1.16 -10.52 -2.08
CA GLU A 156 -0.21 -11.61 -1.86
C GLU A 156 -0.19 -12.06 -0.38
N ALA A 157 -0.34 -11.13 0.55
CA ALA A 157 -0.37 -11.41 1.99
C ALA A 157 -1.70 -11.99 2.48
N ALA A 158 -2.83 -11.64 1.85
CA ALA A 158 -4.16 -11.97 2.33
C ALA A 158 -4.40 -13.47 2.56
N PRO A 159 -3.95 -14.41 1.69
CA PRO A 159 -4.13 -15.83 1.92
C PRO A 159 -3.11 -16.46 2.87
N LEU A 160 -2.08 -15.72 3.29
CA LEU A 160 -1.01 -16.29 4.10
C LEU A 160 -1.40 -16.39 5.58
N PRO A 161 -0.88 -17.43 6.30
CA PRO A 161 -1.26 -17.70 7.68
C PRO A 161 -0.49 -16.84 8.69
N PHE A 162 -0.60 -15.52 8.57
CA PHE A 162 -0.10 -14.61 9.60
C PHE A 162 -0.97 -14.67 10.87
N ALA A 163 -0.40 -14.29 12.02
CA ALA A 163 -1.14 -14.24 13.28
C ALA A 163 -2.29 -13.23 13.24
N VAL A 164 -2.14 -12.16 12.45
CA VAL A 164 -3.19 -11.18 12.16
C VAL A 164 -3.55 -11.31 10.68
N PRO A 165 -4.80 -11.60 10.32
CA PRO A 165 -5.23 -11.70 8.93
C PRO A 165 -5.04 -10.37 8.19
N VAL A 166 -4.48 -10.43 6.99
CA VAL A 166 -4.33 -9.28 6.11
C VAL A 166 -5.55 -9.15 5.21
N LYS A 167 -6.17 -7.98 5.20
CA LYS A 167 -7.29 -7.68 4.30
C LYS A 167 -6.75 -7.35 2.91
N SER A 168 -7.28 -8.03 1.88
CA SER A 168 -6.96 -7.75 0.48
C SER A 168 -7.42 -6.37 0.05
N ALA A 169 -6.94 -5.88 -1.09
CA ALA A 169 -7.41 -4.62 -1.67
C ALA A 169 -8.93 -4.62 -1.88
N ARG A 170 -9.48 -5.72 -2.39
CA ARG A 170 -10.92 -5.92 -2.56
C ARG A 170 -11.68 -5.82 -1.23
N ALA A 171 -11.21 -6.50 -0.19
CA ALA A 171 -11.85 -6.45 1.12
C ALA A 171 -11.81 -5.03 1.71
N ARG A 172 -10.70 -4.32 1.55
CA ARG A 172 -10.54 -2.96 2.05
C ARG A 172 -11.46 -1.96 1.37
N ILE A 173 -11.56 -1.99 0.04
CA ILE A 173 -12.44 -1.06 -0.66
C ILE A 173 -13.91 -1.31 -0.33
N LEU A 174 -14.31 -2.57 -0.17
CA LEU A 174 -15.68 -2.90 0.25
C LEU A 174 -15.98 -2.42 1.67
N GLU A 175 -15.08 -2.68 2.61
CA GLU A 175 -15.23 -2.21 4.00
C GLU A 175 -15.30 -0.67 4.05
N PHE A 176 -14.44 0.01 3.31
CA PHE A 176 -14.41 1.47 3.26
C PHE A 176 -15.70 2.05 2.68
N CYS A 177 -16.18 1.55 1.56
CA CYS A 177 -17.42 2.00 0.93
C CYS A 177 -18.63 1.73 1.82
N LEU A 178 -18.70 0.58 2.49
CA LEU A 178 -19.77 0.28 3.45
C LEU A 178 -19.74 1.22 4.65
N ALA A 179 -18.59 1.59 5.13
CA ALA A 179 -18.46 2.53 6.25
C ALA A 179 -18.80 3.98 5.87
N LEU A 180 -18.80 4.33 4.58
CA LEU A 180 -19.21 5.65 4.07
C LEU A 180 -20.72 5.83 4.03
N THR A 181 -21.48 4.77 4.03
CA THR A 181 -22.96 4.80 4.04
C THR A 181 -23.46 4.83 5.47
#